data_5910a68077815d847367822886140662
#
_entry.id   5910a68077815d847367822886140662
#
_cell.length_a   1.000
_cell.length_b   1.000
_cell.length_c   1.000
_cell.angle_alpha   90.00
_cell.angle_beta   90.00
_cell.angle_gamma   90.00
#
_symmetry.space_group_name_H-M   'P 1'
#
loop_
_entity.id
_entity.type
_entity.pdbx_description
1 polymer ?
#
loop_
_entity_poly.entity_id
_entity_poly.type
_entity_poly.pdbx_seq_one_letter_code
_entity_poly.pdbx_strand_id
1 'polypeptide(L)'
;HWKPLFLVAFTATFFPGFFFAFAVSQIDSSVSAILNSLTPLITMLIGFFFFGFSFSRRQVFGVFVGLVGTLLLIVKSAEINPHQHYEYALLIFLSSIGYAYSLNMIKTKLSDLDALSITVSCFAVLMLPALLVLVFSGFFNDLVWTSKASESLFYVSLLAIVGTAMAKVLFNRLVQIS
;
A
#
# COMPACT_ATOMS: atom_id res chain seq x y z
N HIS A 1 16.43 7.22 13.92
CA HIS A 1 15.19 6.75 13.29
C HIS A 1 14.96 7.23 11.84
N TRP A 2 15.73 8.22 11.34
CA TRP A 2 15.47 8.80 10.01
C TRP A 2 15.53 7.80 8.86
N LYS A 3 16.53 6.89 8.84
CA LYS A 3 16.65 5.88 7.78
C LYS A 3 15.44 4.93 7.74
N PRO A 4 14.99 4.30 8.86
CA PRO A 4 13.77 3.52 8.87
C PRO A 4 12.53 4.31 8.44
N LEU A 5 12.35 5.55 8.92
CA LEU A 5 11.22 6.40 8.54
C LEU A 5 11.18 6.69 7.04
N PHE A 6 12.34 7.02 6.45
CA PHE A 6 12.47 7.24 5.01
C PHE A 6 12.09 5.97 4.22
N LEU A 7 12.63 4.81 4.60
CA LEU A 7 12.30 3.54 3.96
C LEU A 7 10.81 3.22 4.07
N VAL A 8 10.22 3.35 5.25
CA VAL A 8 8.78 3.14 5.47
C VAL A 8 7.95 4.12 4.63
N ALA A 9 8.32 5.40 4.57
CA ALA A 9 7.62 6.40 3.78
C ALA A 9 7.54 6.00 2.30
N PHE A 10 8.67 5.63 1.71
CA PHE A 10 8.73 5.24 0.30
C PHE A 10 8.10 3.88 0.03
N THR A 11 8.38 2.85 0.84
CA THR A 11 7.90 1.48 0.60
C THR A 11 6.44 1.26 1.01
N ALA A 12 5.91 2.03 1.97
CA ALA A 12 4.53 1.91 2.43
C ALA A 12 3.57 2.97 1.86
N THR A 13 4.06 3.97 1.12
CA THR A 13 3.17 5.03 0.67
C THR A 13 3.49 5.48 -0.75
N PHE A 14 4.72 5.94 -1.01
CA PHE A 14 5.06 6.56 -2.29
C PHE A 14 4.97 5.58 -3.44
N PHE A 15 5.83 4.56 -3.46
CA PHE A 15 5.83 3.58 -4.55
C PHE A 15 4.51 2.81 -4.66
N PRO A 16 3.93 2.27 -3.57
CA PRO A 16 2.65 1.60 -3.68
C PRO A 16 1.53 2.50 -4.20
N GLY A 17 1.50 3.77 -3.83
CA GLY A 17 0.49 4.71 -4.32
C GLY A 17 0.49 4.84 -5.85
N PHE A 18 1.67 4.97 -6.46
CA PHE A 18 1.80 5.00 -7.92
C PHE A 18 1.54 3.64 -8.55
N PHE A 19 2.10 2.57 -8.01
CA PHE A 19 1.93 1.24 -8.56
C PHE A 19 0.47 0.79 -8.58
N PHE A 20 -0.28 1.06 -7.50
CA PHE A 20 -1.71 0.81 -7.48
C PHE A 20 -2.47 1.67 -8.48
N ALA A 21 -2.18 2.96 -8.57
CA ALA A 21 -2.83 3.85 -9.52
C ALA A 21 -2.64 3.38 -10.97
N PHE A 22 -1.41 3.01 -11.35
CA PHE A 22 -1.11 2.45 -12.66
C PHE A 22 -1.79 1.09 -12.88
N ALA A 23 -1.72 0.20 -11.90
CA ALA A 23 -2.33 -1.13 -12.05
C ALA A 23 -3.84 -1.05 -12.23
N VAL A 24 -4.55 -0.31 -11.38
CA VAL A 24 -6.02 -0.19 -11.41
C VAL A 24 -6.53 0.51 -12.67
N SER A 25 -5.68 1.29 -13.37
CA SER A 25 -6.03 1.85 -14.67
C SER A 25 -6.06 0.81 -15.81
N GLN A 26 -5.47 -0.38 -15.60
CA GLN A 26 -5.28 -1.42 -16.63
C GLN A 26 -5.91 -2.77 -16.27
N ILE A 27 -6.17 -3.03 -14.98
CA ILE A 27 -6.80 -4.25 -14.49
C ILE A 27 -7.96 -3.90 -13.56
N ASP A 28 -8.93 -4.83 -13.46
CA ASP A 28 -10.08 -4.64 -12.58
C ASP A 28 -9.67 -4.44 -11.12
N SER A 29 -10.38 -3.55 -10.44
CA SER A 29 -10.18 -3.28 -9.00
C SER A 29 -10.36 -4.54 -8.14
N SER A 30 -11.21 -5.48 -8.57
CA SER A 30 -11.39 -6.78 -7.90
C SER A 30 -10.13 -7.62 -7.96
N VAL A 31 -9.46 -7.69 -9.11
CA VAL A 31 -8.17 -8.39 -9.27
C VAL A 31 -7.09 -7.75 -8.40
N SER A 32 -7.04 -6.41 -8.41
CA SER A 32 -6.12 -5.65 -7.56
C SER A 32 -6.34 -5.92 -6.08
N ALA A 33 -7.60 -5.99 -5.62
CA ALA A 33 -7.95 -6.30 -4.24
C ALA A 33 -7.54 -7.74 -3.86
N ILE A 34 -7.78 -8.72 -4.74
CA ILE A 34 -7.38 -10.11 -4.56
C ILE A 34 -5.85 -10.22 -4.43
N LEU A 35 -5.10 -9.58 -5.31
CA LEU A 35 -3.64 -9.58 -5.27
C LEU A 35 -3.10 -8.90 -3.99
N ASN A 36 -3.72 -7.80 -3.56
CA ASN A 36 -3.34 -7.14 -2.32
C ASN A 36 -3.60 -7.99 -1.08
N SER A 37 -4.54 -8.95 -1.14
CA SER A 37 -4.80 -9.90 -0.05
C SER A 37 -3.62 -10.85 0.23
N LEU A 38 -2.62 -10.92 -0.66
CA LEU A 38 -1.35 -11.62 -0.43
C LEU A 38 -0.42 -10.89 0.55
N THR A 39 -0.68 -9.63 0.86
CA THR A 39 0.18 -8.83 1.75
C THR A 39 0.47 -9.50 3.11
N PRO A 40 -0.49 -10.11 3.83
CA PRO A 40 -0.19 -10.82 5.08
C PRO A 40 0.77 -12.01 4.89
N LEU A 41 0.63 -12.75 3.79
CA LEU A 41 1.54 -13.84 3.43
C LEU A 41 2.97 -13.31 3.25
N ILE A 42 3.12 -12.28 2.42
CA ILE A 42 4.41 -11.67 2.12
C ILE A 42 5.01 -11.07 3.38
N THR A 43 4.19 -10.45 4.25
CA THR A 43 4.62 -9.90 5.55
C THR A 43 5.21 -10.98 6.44
N MET A 44 4.56 -12.15 6.50
CA MET A 44 5.05 -13.29 7.27
C MET A 44 6.36 -13.83 6.69
N LEU A 45 6.47 -14.00 5.38
CA LEU A 45 7.69 -14.46 4.73
C LEU A 45 8.86 -13.50 4.95
N ILE A 46 8.65 -12.21 4.73
CA ILE A 46 9.67 -11.18 4.97
C ILE A 46 10.05 -11.13 6.46
N GLY A 47 9.07 -11.21 7.36
CA GLY A 47 9.29 -11.25 8.80
C GLY A 47 10.16 -12.44 9.23
N PHE A 48 9.91 -13.60 8.65
CA PHE A 48 10.70 -14.80 8.92
C PHE A 48 12.14 -14.70 8.38
N PHE A 49 12.29 -14.37 7.08
CA PHE A 49 13.60 -14.42 6.43
C PHE A 49 14.51 -13.24 6.77
N PHE A 50 13.97 -12.04 6.96
CA PHE A 50 14.76 -10.81 7.11
C PHE A 50 14.74 -10.23 8.53
N PHE A 51 13.72 -10.55 9.33
CA PHE A 51 13.56 -9.99 10.68
C PHE A 51 13.62 -11.04 11.80
N GLY A 52 13.77 -12.34 11.45
CA GLY A 52 13.93 -13.42 12.40
C GLY A 52 12.68 -13.74 13.23
N PHE A 53 11.49 -13.38 12.75
CA PHE A 53 10.24 -13.70 13.43
C PHE A 53 9.93 -15.19 13.33
N SER A 54 9.42 -15.77 14.42
CA SER A 54 8.89 -17.12 14.44
C SER A 54 7.37 -17.09 14.38
N PHE A 55 6.79 -17.95 13.55
CA PHE A 55 5.35 -18.04 13.38
C PHE A 55 4.83 -19.40 13.86
N SER A 56 3.65 -19.38 14.48
CA SER A 56 3.00 -20.60 14.92
C SER A 56 2.49 -21.41 13.70
N ARG A 57 2.39 -22.73 13.85
CA ARG A 57 1.83 -23.60 12.80
C ARG A 57 0.43 -23.19 12.36
N ARG A 58 -0.38 -22.64 13.28
CA ARG A 58 -1.73 -22.13 12.97
C ARG A 58 -1.69 -20.91 12.03
N GLN A 59 -0.76 -19.98 12.25
CA GLN A 59 -0.56 -18.81 11.39
C GLN A 59 -0.12 -19.25 9.99
N VAL A 60 0.86 -20.16 9.91
CA VAL A 60 1.33 -20.70 8.62
C VAL A 60 0.18 -21.38 7.86
N PHE A 61 -0.60 -22.20 8.55
CA PHE A 61 -1.77 -22.88 7.94
C PHE A 61 -2.82 -21.88 7.44
N GLY A 62 -3.16 -20.87 8.25
CA GLY A 62 -4.13 -19.83 7.86
C GLY A 62 -3.69 -19.05 6.63
N VAL A 63 -2.40 -18.68 6.56
CA VAL A 63 -1.82 -18.01 5.40
C VAL A 63 -1.84 -18.90 4.17
N PHE A 64 -1.55 -20.20 4.30
CA PHE A 64 -1.62 -21.16 3.20
C PHE A 64 -3.05 -21.30 2.64
N VAL A 65 -4.06 -21.39 3.51
CA VAL A 65 -5.47 -21.43 3.10
C VAL A 65 -5.86 -20.14 2.37
N GLY A 66 -5.44 -18.98 2.90
CA GLY A 66 -5.65 -17.69 2.24
C GLY A 66 -5.00 -17.60 0.85
N LEU A 67 -3.79 -18.14 0.69
CA LEU A 67 -3.10 -18.21 -0.60
C LEU A 67 -3.88 -19.04 -1.61
N VAL A 68 -4.35 -20.23 -1.22
CA VAL A 68 -5.16 -21.11 -2.09
C VAL A 68 -6.44 -20.39 -2.52
N GLY A 69 -7.14 -19.74 -1.57
CA GLY A 69 -8.34 -18.94 -1.89
C GLY A 69 -8.05 -17.82 -2.89
N THR A 70 -6.96 -17.09 -2.70
CA THR A 70 -6.53 -16.01 -3.61
C THR A 70 -6.23 -16.55 -5.00
N LEU A 71 -5.51 -17.66 -5.11
CA LEU A 71 -5.20 -18.30 -6.42
C LEU A 71 -6.46 -18.73 -7.16
N LEU A 72 -7.42 -19.33 -6.47
CA LEU A 72 -8.71 -19.71 -7.05
C LEU A 72 -9.48 -18.50 -7.59
N LEU A 73 -9.49 -17.40 -6.86
CA LEU A 73 -10.14 -16.15 -7.29
C LEU A 73 -9.44 -15.52 -8.50
N ILE A 74 -8.11 -15.55 -8.57
CA ILE A 74 -7.35 -15.03 -9.72
C ILE A 74 -7.65 -15.86 -10.97
N VAL A 75 -7.64 -17.19 -10.86
CA VAL A 75 -7.96 -18.08 -11.98
C VAL A 75 -9.37 -17.82 -12.51
N LYS A 76 -10.35 -17.70 -11.61
CA LYS A 76 -11.73 -17.36 -11.99
C LYS A 76 -11.85 -15.99 -12.62
N SER A 77 -11.16 -15.00 -12.11
CA SER A 77 -11.15 -13.66 -12.70
C SER A 77 -10.55 -13.64 -14.10
N ALA A 78 -9.48 -14.40 -14.33
CA ALA A 78 -8.85 -14.53 -15.63
C ALA A 78 -9.75 -15.25 -16.67
N GLU A 79 -10.56 -16.21 -16.23
CA GLU A 79 -11.58 -16.86 -17.10
C GLU A 79 -12.69 -15.87 -17.52
N ILE A 80 -13.11 -14.97 -16.61
CA ILE A 80 -14.19 -14.01 -16.87
C ILE A 80 -13.72 -12.86 -17.75
N ASN A 81 -12.50 -12.36 -17.52
CA ASN A 81 -11.92 -11.20 -18.21
C ASN A 81 -10.55 -11.53 -18.84
N PRO A 82 -10.50 -12.31 -19.92
CA PRO A 82 -9.24 -12.77 -20.51
C PRO A 82 -8.42 -11.67 -21.22
N HIS A 83 -9.03 -10.51 -21.47
CA HIS A 83 -8.39 -9.41 -22.20
C HIS A 83 -7.74 -8.33 -21.31
N GLN A 84 -7.64 -8.57 -20.01
CA GLN A 84 -6.97 -7.63 -19.10
C GLN A 84 -5.44 -7.74 -19.23
N HIS A 85 -4.79 -6.63 -18.95
CA HIS A 85 -3.33 -6.52 -18.93
C HIS A 85 -2.75 -7.05 -17.60
N TYR A 86 -2.78 -8.37 -17.41
CA TYR A 86 -2.33 -9.03 -16.18
C TYR A 86 -0.86 -8.76 -15.82
N GLU A 87 -0.04 -8.28 -16.77
CA GLU A 87 1.33 -7.82 -16.50
C GLU A 87 1.38 -6.71 -15.43
N TYR A 88 0.33 -5.88 -15.34
CA TYR A 88 0.22 -4.86 -14.28
C TYR A 88 -0.06 -5.43 -12.89
N ALA A 89 -0.44 -6.71 -12.78
CA ALA A 89 -0.52 -7.41 -11.50
C ALA A 89 0.83 -7.43 -10.76
N LEU A 90 1.95 -7.40 -11.51
CA LEU A 90 3.29 -7.30 -10.92
C LEU A 90 3.47 -6.03 -10.09
N LEU A 91 2.87 -4.91 -10.48
CA LEU A 91 2.94 -3.66 -9.71
C LEU A 91 2.24 -3.79 -8.36
N ILE A 92 1.10 -4.49 -8.31
CA ILE A 92 0.39 -4.78 -7.05
C ILE A 92 1.25 -5.69 -6.16
N PHE A 93 1.87 -6.72 -6.76
CA PHE A 93 2.75 -7.62 -6.03
C PHE A 93 3.97 -6.89 -5.44
N LEU A 94 4.62 -6.01 -6.21
CA LEU A 94 5.71 -5.17 -5.72
C LEU A 94 5.26 -4.22 -4.61
N SER A 95 4.05 -3.66 -4.72
CA SER A 95 3.45 -2.86 -3.67
C SER A 95 3.25 -3.66 -2.38
N SER A 96 2.76 -4.90 -2.49
CA SER A 96 2.57 -5.80 -1.36
C SER A 96 3.89 -6.16 -0.66
N ILE A 97 4.98 -6.31 -1.42
CA ILE A 97 6.34 -6.48 -0.86
C ILE A 97 6.74 -5.21 -0.08
N GLY A 98 6.53 -4.03 -0.65
CA GLY A 98 6.80 -2.76 0.01
C GLY A 98 6.04 -2.60 1.32
N TYR A 99 4.73 -2.87 1.31
CA TYR A 99 3.90 -2.87 2.51
C TYR A 99 4.41 -3.87 3.56
N ALA A 100 4.66 -5.11 3.14
CA ALA A 100 5.13 -6.17 4.02
C ALA A 100 6.47 -5.82 4.69
N TYR A 101 7.41 -5.26 3.93
CA TYR A 101 8.69 -4.79 4.45
C TYR A 101 8.51 -3.66 5.47
N SER A 102 7.68 -2.66 5.14
CA SER A 102 7.44 -1.53 6.03
C SER A 102 6.74 -1.91 7.32
N LEU A 103 5.80 -2.86 7.31
CA LEU A 103 5.16 -3.39 8.50
C LEU A 103 6.17 -4.01 9.48
N ASN A 104 7.04 -4.87 8.96
CA ASN A 104 8.09 -5.48 9.76
C ASN A 104 9.10 -4.43 10.28
N MET A 105 9.41 -3.41 9.48
CA MET A 105 10.28 -2.31 9.87
C MET A 105 9.66 -1.45 11.00
N ILE A 106 8.37 -1.11 10.91
CA ILE A 106 7.66 -0.37 11.96
C ILE A 106 7.71 -1.17 13.27
N LYS A 107 7.42 -2.46 13.21
CA LYS A 107 7.38 -3.33 14.38
C LYS A 107 8.75 -3.50 15.06
N THR A 108 9.86 -3.47 14.30
CA THR A 108 11.19 -3.77 14.83
C THR A 108 12.08 -2.56 15.06
N LYS A 109 11.95 -1.53 14.25
CA LYS A 109 12.87 -0.37 14.26
C LYS A 109 12.22 0.96 14.66
N LEU A 110 10.89 1.00 14.73
CA LEU A 110 10.11 2.19 15.07
C LEU A 110 9.09 1.91 16.19
N SER A 111 9.26 0.82 16.93
CA SER A 111 8.38 0.42 18.03
C SER A 111 8.38 1.39 19.22
N ASP A 112 9.44 2.19 19.35
CA ASP A 112 9.62 3.23 20.38
C ASP A 112 8.98 4.59 20.01
N LEU A 113 8.54 4.75 18.76
CA LEU A 113 7.83 5.94 18.30
C LEU A 113 6.32 5.67 18.32
N ASP A 114 5.54 6.67 18.70
CA ASP A 114 4.08 6.58 18.60
C ASP A 114 3.59 6.59 17.14
N ALA A 115 2.44 6.00 16.89
CA ALA A 115 1.86 5.82 15.56
C ALA A 115 1.64 7.16 14.82
N LEU A 116 1.29 8.22 15.56
CA LEU A 116 1.11 9.55 14.99
C LEU A 116 2.45 10.12 14.50
N SER A 117 3.50 10.04 15.32
CA SER A 117 4.85 10.50 14.96
C SER A 117 5.39 9.78 13.74
N ILE A 118 5.20 8.45 13.65
CA ILE A 118 5.58 7.67 12.45
C ILE A 118 4.83 8.20 11.23
N THR A 119 3.52 8.38 11.33
CA THR A 119 2.68 8.83 10.21
C THR A 119 3.07 10.23 9.74
N VAL A 120 3.16 11.19 10.67
CA VAL A 120 3.54 12.57 10.35
C VAL A 120 4.94 12.65 9.74
N SER A 121 5.91 11.93 10.31
CA SER A 121 7.28 11.89 9.77
C SER A 121 7.32 11.30 8.36
N CYS A 122 6.57 10.22 8.09
CA CYS A 122 6.48 9.65 6.76
C CYS A 122 5.89 10.64 5.74
N PHE A 123 4.80 11.33 6.09
CA PHE A 123 4.22 12.34 5.20
C PHE A 123 5.11 13.56 5.02
N ALA A 124 5.82 14.01 6.06
CA ALA A 124 6.80 15.09 5.95
C ALA A 124 7.93 14.74 4.97
N VAL A 125 8.45 13.51 5.04
CA VAL A 125 9.47 13.01 4.10
C VAL A 125 8.93 12.98 2.67
N LEU A 126 7.67 12.58 2.48
CA LEU A 126 7.07 12.46 1.15
C LEU A 126 6.54 13.77 0.58
N MET A 127 6.41 14.82 1.37
CA MET A 127 5.85 16.09 0.92
C MET A 127 6.64 16.67 -0.27
N LEU A 128 7.96 16.70 -0.19
CA LEU A 128 8.80 17.23 -1.26
C LEU A 128 8.72 16.39 -2.54
N PRO A 129 8.97 15.06 -2.54
CA PRO A 129 8.86 14.26 -3.75
C PRO A 129 7.44 14.24 -4.34
N ALA A 130 6.39 14.26 -3.51
CA ALA A 130 5.02 14.34 -3.99
C ALA A 130 4.72 15.68 -4.68
N LEU A 131 5.18 16.80 -4.12
CA LEU A 131 5.08 18.11 -4.75
C LEU A 131 5.83 18.18 -6.08
N LEU A 132 7.04 17.61 -6.14
CA LEU A 132 7.80 17.55 -7.40
C LEU A 132 7.03 16.78 -8.48
N VAL A 133 6.50 15.60 -8.14
CA VAL A 133 5.68 14.83 -9.08
C VAL A 133 4.46 15.64 -9.51
N LEU A 134 3.76 16.31 -8.62
CA LEU A 134 2.59 17.12 -8.93
C LEU A 134 2.93 18.27 -9.90
N VAL A 135 4.04 18.97 -9.67
CA VAL A 135 4.49 20.07 -10.54
C VAL A 135 4.87 19.57 -11.93
N PHE A 136 5.61 18.46 -12.01
CA PHE A 136 6.08 17.90 -13.28
C PHE A 136 5.02 17.06 -14.02
N SER A 137 3.90 16.71 -13.39
CA SER A 137 2.82 15.96 -14.01
C SER A 137 1.98 16.76 -15.01
N GLY A 138 2.19 18.06 -15.11
CA GLY A 138 1.33 18.94 -15.93
C GLY A 138 -0.02 19.30 -15.29
N PHE A 139 -0.31 18.79 -14.10
CA PHE A 139 -1.60 18.97 -13.41
C PHE A 139 -2.09 20.44 -13.42
N PHE A 140 -1.19 21.39 -13.15
CA PHE A 140 -1.56 22.81 -13.10
C PHE A 140 -1.86 23.41 -14.47
N ASN A 141 -1.31 22.85 -15.56
CA ASN A 141 -1.57 23.30 -16.92
C ASN A 141 -2.92 22.79 -17.44
N ASP A 142 -3.28 21.56 -17.03
CA ASP A 142 -4.51 20.89 -17.48
C ASP A 142 -5.71 21.19 -16.58
N LEU A 143 -5.49 21.84 -15.43
CA LEU A 143 -6.54 22.13 -14.44
C LEU A 143 -7.46 23.26 -14.94
N VAL A 144 -8.62 22.90 -15.44
CA VAL A 144 -9.70 23.84 -15.76
C VAL A 144 -10.67 23.92 -14.58
N TRP A 145 -10.82 25.09 -13.99
CA TRP A 145 -11.73 25.32 -12.87
C TRP A 145 -13.19 25.25 -13.33
N THR A 146 -13.80 24.10 -13.13
CA THR A 146 -15.21 23.83 -13.34
C THR A 146 -15.87 23.38 -12.05
N SER A 147 -17.20 23.41 -11.99
CA SER A 147 -17.94 22.87 -10.85
C SER A 147 -17.58 21.40 -10.57
N LYS A 148 -17.38 20.59 -11.62
CA LYS A 148 -16.94 19.19 -11.50
C LYS A 148 -15.51 19.07 -10.96
N ALA A 149 -14.60 19.97 -11.34
CA ALA A 149 -13.22 19.97 -10.85
C ALA A 149 -13.17 20.27 -9.34
N SER A 150 -13.95 21.24 -8.86
CA SER A 150 -14.03 21.55 -7.43
C SER A 150 -14.66 20.42 -6.62
N GLU A 151 -15.68 19.76 -7.14
CA GLU A 151 -16.28 18.57 -6.53
C GLU A 151 -15.27 17.41 -6.44
N SER A 152 -14.54 17.15 -7.52
CA SER A 152 -13.48 16.13 -7.55
C SER A 152 -12.37 16.41 -6.53
N LEU A 153 -11.92 17.67 -6.43
CA LEU A 153 -10.93 18.08 -5.45
C LEU A 153 -11.43 17.93 -4.00
N PHE A 154 -12.70 18.19 -3.75
CA PHE A 154 -13.33 17.94 -2.45
C PHE A 154 -13.26 16.46 -2.06
N TYR A 155 -13.67 15.54 -2.97
CA TYR A 155 -13.62 14.10 -2.71
C TYR A 155 -12.19 13.59 -2.55
N VAL A 156 -11.23 14.08 -3.36
CA VAL A 156 -9.81 13.73 -3.21
C VAL A 156 -9.27 14.22 -1.86
N SER A 157 -9.63 15.42 -1.43
CA SER A 157 -9.23 15.94 -0.11
C SER A 157 -9.81 15.10 1.04
N LEU A 158 -11.08 14.71 0.94
CA LEU A 158 -11.72 13.84 1.91
C LEU A 158 -11.03 12.47 1.98
N LEU A 159 -10.71 11.87 0.82
CA LEU A 159 -9.96 10.63 0.72
C LEU A 159 -8.55 10.76 1.34
N ALA A 160 -7.87 11.86 1.09
CA ALA A 160 -6.53 12.11 1.64
C ALA A 160 -6.56 12.23 3.17
N ILE A 161 -7.53 12.93 3.75
CA ILE A 161 -7.62 13.15 5.20
C ILE A 161 -8.13 11.88 5.89
N VAL A 162 -9.29 11.38 5.50
CA VAL A 162 -9.97 10.26 6.19
C VAL A 162 -9.42 8.92 5.73
N GLY A 163 -9.41 8.67 4.44
CA GLY A 163 -9.03 7.38 3.85
C GLY A 163 -7.53 7.11 3.90
N THR A 164 -6.70 8.14 4.00
CA THR A 164 -5.24 7.97 4.01
C THR A 164 -4.62 8.40 5.35
N ALA A 165 -4.73 9.65 5.75
CA ALA A 165 -4.01 10.13 6.94
C ALA A 165 -4.53 9.48 8.23
N MET A 166 -5.84 9.56 8.50
CA MET A 166 -6.42 8.96 9.69
C MET A 166 -6.32 7.45 9.71
N ALA A 167 -6.63 6.81 8.57
CA ALA A 167 -6.53 5.35 8.44
C ALA A 167 -5.10 4.86 8.69
N LYS A 168 -4.08 5.59 8.21
CA LYS A 168 -2.68 5.24 8.41
C LYS A 168 -2.23 5.35 9.86
N VAL A 169 -2.70 6.36 10.61
CA VAL A 169 -2.44 6.48 12.05
C VAL A 169 -3.03 5.27 12.79
N LEU A 170 -4.30 4.94 12.52
CA LEU A 170 -4.97 3.79 13.14
C LEU A 170 -4.27 2.47 12.79
N PHE A 171 -3.88 2.31 11.53
CA PHE A 171 -3.17 1.12 11.06
C PHE A 171 -1.80 0.97 11.72
N ASN A 172 -0.99 2.04 11.78
CA ASN A 172 0.31 2.01 12.45
C ASN A 172 0.17 1.68 13.93
N ARG A 173 -0.87 2.22 14.60
CA ARG A 173 -1.17 1.87 15.99
C ARG A 173 -1.51 0.40 16.15
N LEU A 174 -2.34 -0.15 15.24
CA LEU A 174 -2.69 -1.58 15.25
C LEU A 174 -1.44 -2.47 15.10
N VAL A 175 -0.55 -2.11 14.18
CA VAL A 175 0.71 -2.85 13.94
C VAL A 175 1.62 -2.88 15.16
N GLN A 176 1.64 -1.79 15.94
CA GLN A 176 2.48 -1.70 17.14
C GLN A 176 1.95 -2.54 18.31
N ILE A 177 0.64 -2.73 18.42
CA ILE A 177 0.02 -3.49 19.51
C ILE A 177 -0.20 -4.97 19.19
N SER A 178 0.00 -5.41 17.94
CA SER A 178 -0.16 -6.79 17.48
C SER A 178 1.19 -7.55 17.48
#